data_747090c7327c9f0e0a31bdb7bb02dd3f
#
_entry.id   747090c7327c9f0e0a31bdb7bb02dd3f
#
_cell.length_a   1.000
_cell.length_b   1.000
_cell.length_c   1.000
_cell.angle_alpha   90.00
_cell.angle_beta   90.00
_cell.angle_gamma   90.00
#
_symmetry.space_group_name_H-M   'P 1'
#
loop_
_entity.id
_entity.type
_entity.pdbx_description
1 polymer ?
#
loop_
_entity_poly.entity_id
_entity_poly.type
_entity_poly.pdbx_seq_one_letter_code
_entity_poly.pdbx_strand_id
1 'polypeptide(L)' 'MPGTFYSSPDPDSDSFIHINDSVNEGDTMCIVEAMKIMNEIQCERSGTVKEILVEDGNPVEFDQPLFILNCSS' A
#
# COMPACT_ATOMS: atom_id res chain seq x y z
N MET A 1 7.55 3.12 14.62
CA MET A 1 6.30 2.91 15.34
C MET A 1 5.39 1.98 14.55
N PRO A 2 4.77 1.02 15.20
CA PRO A 2 3.91 0.09 14.48
C PRO A 2 2.61 0.76 14.04
N GLY A 3 2.13 0.34 12.89
CA GLY A 3 0.83 0.74 12.38
C GLY A 3 0.08 -0.47 11.89
N THR A 4 -1.11 -0.26 11.40
CA THR A 4 -1.92 -1.32 10.81
C THR A 4 -2.11 -1.05 9.32
N PHE A 5 -1.81 -2.05 8.51
CA PHE A 5 -1.93 -1.95 7.05
C PHE A 5 -3.37 -2.20 6.63
N TYR A 6 -3.88 -1.31 5.77
CA TYR A 6 -5.19 -1.50 5.15
C TYR A 6 -5.03 -1.39 3.65
N SER A 7 -5.45 -2.41 2.94
CA SER A 7 -5.35 -2.43 1.48
C SER A 7 -6.49 -1.69 0.80
N SER A 8 -7.51 -1.29 1.54
CA SER A 8 -8.68 -0.60 1.02
C SER A 8 -9.13 0.47 2.01
N PRO A 9 -9.94 1.45 1.56
CA PRO A 9 -10.40 2.53 2.46
C PRO A 9 -11.37 2.04 3.53
N ASP A 10 -12.08 0.94 3.26
CA ASP A 10 -12.97 0.34 4.25
C ASP A 10 -13.19 -1.14 3.89
N PRO A 11 -13.76 -1.94 4.82
CA PRO A 11 -13.90 -3.38 4.60
C PRO A 11 -14.76 -3.79 3.41
N ASP A 12 -15.65 -2.91 2.98
CA ASP A 12 -16.58 -3.21 1.89
C ASP A 12 -16.08 -2.72 0.53
N SER A 13 -14.94 -2.05 0.51
CA SER A 13 -14.37 -1.51 -0.73
C SER A 13 -13.29 -2.41 -1.28
N ASP A 14 -13.07 -2.32 -2.59
CA ASP A 14 -11.96 -3.02 -3.22
C ASP A 14 -10.62 -2.44 -2.78
N SER A 15 -9.59 -3.26 -2.86
CA SER A 15 -8.23 -2.83 -2.60
C SER A 15 -7.83 -1.72 -3.57
N PHE A 16 -6.99 -0.79 -3.11
CA PHE A 16 -6.48 0.27 -3.96
C PHE A 16 -5.70 -0.28 -5.15
N ILE A 17 -4.94 -1.35 -4.93
CA ILE A 17 -4.13 -1.96 -5.99
C ILE A 17 -4.18 -3.47 -5.88
N HIS A 18 -3.88 -4.13 -7.00
CA HIS A 18 -3.79 -5.59 -7.08
C HIS A 18 -2.50 -5.96 -7.80
N ILE A 19 -2.08 -7.21 -7.64
CA ILE A 19 -0.91 -7.71 -8.36
C ILE A 19 -1.15 -7.56 -9.86
N ASN A 20 -0.15 -7.09 -10.56
CA ASN A 20 -0.14 -6.79 -12.01
C ASN A 20 -0.81 -5.46 -12.38
N ASP A 21 -1.32 -4.71 -11.41
CA ASP A 21 -1.86 -3.38 -11.71
C ASP A 21 -0.74 -2.42 -12.07
N SER A 22 -1.06 -1.52 -12.99
CA SER A 22 -0.17 -0.40 -13.31
C SER A 22 -0.49 0.75 -12.37
N VAL A 23 0.53 1.32 -11.76
CA VAL A 23 0.38 2.46 -10.86
C VAL A 23 1.22 3.61 -11.35
N ASN A 24 0.77 4.81 -11.06
CA ASN A 24 1.48 6.04 -11.40
C ASN A 24 1.96 6.74 -10.15
N GLU A 25 2.97 7.57 -10.31
CA GLU A 25 3.47 8.38 -9.22
C GLU A 25 2.31 9.19 -8.61
N GLY A 26 2.19 9.14 -7.29
CA GLY A 26 1.13 9.84 -6.59
C GLY A 26 -0.13 9.02 -6.33
N ASP A 27 -0.25 7.85 -6.95
CA ASP A 27 -1.41 6.97 -6.70
C ASP A 27 -1.38 6.43 -5.28
N THR A 28 -2.55 6.40 -4.64
CA THR A 28 -2.66 5.81 -3.30
C THR A 28 -2.58 4.29 -3.41
N MET A 29 -1.65 3.69 -2.68
CA MET A 29 -1.44 2.25 -2.70
C MET A 29 -2.08 1.55 -1.52
N CYS A 30 -2.09 2.19 -0.37
CA CYS A 30 -2.66 1.60 0.84
C CYS A 30 -2.84 2.68 1.90
N ILE A 31 -3.41 2.29 3.03
CA ILE A 31 -3.53 3.15 4.19
C ILE A 31 -2.83 2.46 5.35
N VAL A 32 -2.05 3.22 6.11
CA VAL A 32 -1.46 2.74 7.36
C VAL A 32 -2.00 3.59 8.49
N GLU A 33 -2.71 2.95 9.42
CA GLU A 33 -3.21 3.63 10.60
C GLU A 33 -2.20 3.50 11.72
N ALA A 34 -1.82 4.63 12.30
CA ALA A 34 -0.95 4.65 13.45
C ALA A 34 -1.44 5.75 14.39
N MET A 35 -1.63 5.40 15.66
CA MET A 35 -2.04 6.36 16.69
C MET A 35 -3.32 7.12 16.33
N LYS A 36 -4.29 6.40 15.77
CA LYS A 36 -5.59 6.94 15.34
C LYS A 36 -5.50 7.92 14.17
N ILE A 37 -4.37 7.92 13.49
CA ILE A 37 -4.18 8.74 12.28
C ILE A 37 -4.09 7.80 11.08
N MET A 38 -4.91 8.07 10.09
CA MET A 38 -4.92 7.31 8.84
C MET A 38 -3.98 7.98 7.85
N ASN A 39 -2.92 7.30 7.48
CA ASN A 39 -1.95 7.82 6.52
C ASN A 39 -2.09 7.09 5.20
N GLU A 40 -2.28 7.85 4.13
CA GLU A 40 -2.31 7.27 2.79
C GLU A 40 -0.88 7.16 2.28
N ILE A 41 -0.54 5.96 1.84
CA ILE A 41 0.79 5.69 1.27
C ILE A 41 0.66 5.78 -0.23
N GLN A 42 1.42 6.70 -0.82
CA GLN A 42 1.36 6.96 -2.25
C GLN A 42 2.58 6.39 -2.95
N CYS A 43 2.39 6.04 -4.21
CA CYS A 43 3.45 5.50 -5.03
C CYS A 43 4.44 6.60 -5.38
N GLU A 44 5.73 6.33 -5.22
CA GLU A 44 6.78 7.31 -5.53
C GLU A 44 7.20 7.27 -6.99
N ARG A 45 6.91 6.16 -7.67
CA ARG A 45 7.30 5.97 -9.09
C ARG A 45 6.24 5.16 -9.80
N SER A 46 6.10 5.42 -11.09
CA SER A 46 5.23 4.60 -11.93
C SER A 46 5.81 3.22 -12.11
N GLY A 47 4.95 2.22 -12.16
CA GLY A 47 5.39 0.84 -12.35
C GLY A 47 4.23 -0.12 -12.30
N THR A 48 4.57 -1.41 -12.23
CA THR A 48 3.58 -2.48 -12.14
C THR A 48 3.76 -3.19 -10.80
N VAL A 49 2.65 -3.46 -10.11
CA VAL A 49 2.68 -4.16 -8.83
C VAL A 49 3.04 -5.62 -9.07
N LYS A 50 4.20 -6.03 -8.55
CA LYS A 50 4.66 -7.40 -8.67
C LYS A 50 4.19 -8.26 -7.51
N GLU A 51 4.23 -7.72 -6.31
CA GLU A 51 3.94 -8.47 -5.12
C GLU A 51 3.46 -7.55 -4.02
N ILE A 52 2.54 -8.04 -3.21
CA ILE A 52 2.05 -7.35 -2.02
C ILE A 52 2.54 -8.16 -0.83
N LEU A 53 3.39 -7.56 -0.01
CA LEU A 53 4.10 -8.27 1.04
C LEU A 53 3.34 -8.33 2.36
N VAL A 54 2.26 -7.59 2.49
CA VAL A 54 1.49 -7.49 3.73
C VAL A 54 0.02 -7.69 3.42
N GLU A 55 -0.68 -8.39 4.30
CA GLU A 55 -2.12 -8.59 4.14
C GLU A 55 -2.90 -7.50 4.87
N ASP A 56 -4.13 -7.26 4.42
CA ASP A 56 -5.03 -6.30 5.03
C ASP A 56 -5.23 -6.63 6.52
N GLY A 57 -5.09 -5.61 7.36
CA GLY A 57 -5.26 -5.77 8.79
C GLY A 57 -4.02 -6.20 9.55
N ASN A 58 -2.93 -6.49 8.86
CA ASN A 58 -1.70 -6.91 9.51
C ASN A 58 -0.92 -5.72 10.07
N PRO A 59 -0.18 -5.92 11.18
CA PRO A 59 0.68 -4.87 11.71
C PRO A 59 1.89 -4.66 10.81
N VAL A 60 2.32 -3.41 10.69
CA VAL A 60 3.51 -3.05 9.93
C VAL A 60 4.38 -2.09 10.75
N GLU A 61 5.66 -2.11 10.46
CA GLU A 61 6.63 -1.25 11.12
C GLU A 61 7.04 -0.12 10.18
N PHE A 62 7.61 0.92 10.74
CA PHE A 62 8.19 2.00 9.95
C PHE A 62 9.30 1.46 9.07
N ASP A 63 9.34 1.88 7.83
CA ASP A 63 10.32 1.43 6.81
C ASP A 63 10.20 -0.03 6.40
N GLN A 64 9.16 -0.73 6.84
CA GLN A 64 8.96 -2.10 6.41
C GLN A 64 8.53 -2.12 4.94
N PRO A 65 9.11 -2.99 4.10
CA PRO A 65 8.65 -3.13 2.71
C PRO A 65 7.21 -3.62 2.67
N LEU A 66 6.37 -2.95 1.90
CA LEU A 66 4.95 -3.28 1.76
C LEU A 66 4.64 -3.91 0.41
N PHE A 67 5.33 -3.46 -0.63
CA PHE A 67 5.08 -3.88 -2.00
C PHE A 67 6.38 -4.03 -2.76
N ILE A 68 6.33 -4.87 -3.79
CA ILE A 68 7.40 -4.93 -4.77
C ILE A 68 6.83 -4.43 -6.08
N LEU A 69 7.46 -3.42 -6.64
CA LEU A 69 7.05 -2.82 -7.91
C LEU A 69 8.11 -3.07 -8.96
N ASN A 70 7.66 -3.32 -10.18
CA ASN A 70 8.54 -3.35 -11.32
C ASN A 70 8.45 -1.98 -11.99
N CYS A 71 9.41 -1.13 -11.71
CA CYS A 71 9.40 0.23 -12.23
C CYS A 71 9.80 0.20 -13.71
N SER A 72 8.96 0.82 -14.54
CA SER A 72 9.37 0.99 -15.93
C SER A 72 10.28 2.20 -15.99
N SER A 73 11.33 2.03 -16.67
CA SER A 73 12.31 3.10 -16.87
C SER A 73 11.97 3.87 -18.14
#